data_98a6a71f21d220a7ce98fdcf25141f6a
#
_entry.id   98a6a71f21d220a7ce98fdcf25141f6a
#
_cell.length_a   1.000
_cell.length_b   1.000
_cell.length_c   1.000
_cell.angle_alpha   90.00
_cell.angle_beta   90.00
_cell.angle_gamma   90.00
#
_symmetry.space_group_name_H-M   'P 1'
#
loop_
_entity.id
_entity.type
_entity.pdbx_description
1 polymer ?
#
loop_
_entity_poly.entity_id
_entity_poly.type
_entity_poly.pdbx_seq_one_letter_code
_entity_poly.pdbx_strand_id
1 'polypeptide(L)'
;MDSPAGQKENNLVAVARLANQAAALGAGIALFHEGLLVDYTTEPALVAEPVPGGPSTAALADIARVSRLYLGVGMAEQEAGRLYITHVFCGPQGFVAKYRKTWLWHAQKGSVDADIRDEHKWYNPGDGPAPFFLGDVRATCLICADGDSERAWHQVREARPQIIFWPNNRHHFRPAWLEVLDRAREVGVPVVATNRIGVSGTGTCDGGAVIVSGEGAILAHSRLPGREEVVVADVPLPAANG
;
A
#
# COMPACT_ATOMS: atom_id res chain seq x y z
N MET A 1 -8.28 0.70 -7.68
CA MET A 1 -8.35 -0.05 -8.95
C MET A 1 -8.64 -1.51 -8.70
N ASP A 2 -9.18 -2.22 -9.66
CA ASP A 2 -9.18 -3.69 -9.69
C ASP A 2 -7.82 -4.20 -10.18
N SER A 3 -7.37 -5.34 -9.67
CA SER A 3 -6.08 -5.94 -10.02
C SER A 3 -6.20 -7.46 -9.98
N PRO A 4 -6.79 -8.06 -11.03
CA PRO A 4 -6.99 -9.51 -11.08
C PRO A 4 -5.70 -10.29 -10.93
N ALA A 5 -5.77 -11.39 -10.15
CA ALA A 5 -4.64 -12.31 -9.98
C ALA A 5 -4.15 -12.85 -11.32
N GLY A 6 -2.84 -13.05 -11.46
CA GLY A 6 -2.22 -13.58 -12.67
C GLY A 6 -2.15 -12.62 -13.87
N GLN A 7 -2.58 -11.36 -13.71
CA GLN A 7 -2.58 -10.35 -14.78
C GLN A 7 -1.56 -9.22 -14.53
N LYS A 8 -0.36 -9.58 -14.11
CA LYS A 8 0.68 -8.63 -13.67
C LYS A 8 0.95 -7.52 -14.70
N GLU A 9 1.09 -7.85 -15.97
CA GLU A 9 1.35 -6.90 -17.06
C GLU A 9 0.17 -5.93 -17.24
N ASN A 10 -1.06 -6.43 -17.24
CA ASN A 10 -2.27 -5.60 -17.31
C ASN A 10 -2.39 -4.68 -16.09
N ASN A 11 -2.04 -5.19 -14.92
CA ASN A 11 -2.04 -4.40 -13.69
C ASN A 11 -0.99 -3.28 -13.75
N LEU A 12 0.21 -3.53 -14.31
CA LEU A 12 1.23 -2.49 -14.55
C LEU A 12 0.76 -1.43 -15.55
N VAL A 13 0.07 -1.81 -16.63
CA VAL A 13 -0.54 -0.86 -17.57
C VAL A 13 -1.57 0.02 -16.87
N ALA A 14 -2.39 -0.55 -15.99
CA ALA A 14 -3.36 0.21 -15.21
C ALA A 14 -2.68 1.16 -14.21
N VAL A 15 -1.58 0.72 -13.56
CA VAL A 15 -0.74 1.59 -12.70
C VAL A 15 -0.23 2.79 -13.50
N ALA A 16 0.33 2.58 -14.70
CA ALA A 16 0.84 3.65 -15.55
C ALA A 16 -0.26 4.65 -15.92
N ARG A 17 -1.44 4.16 -16.32
CA ARG A 17 -2.60 5.01 -16.65
C ARG A 17 -3.04 5.87 -15.47
N LEU A 18 -3.19 5.25 -14.27
CA LEU A 18 -3.63 5.96 -13.07
C LEU A 18 -2.56 6.91 -12.52
N ALA A 19 -1.28 6.56 -12.63
CA ALA A 19 -0.17 7.44 -12.28
C ALA A 19 -0.18 8.71 -13.15
N ASN A 20 -0.36 8.56 -14.47
CA ASN A 20 -0.48 9.70 -15.39
C ASN A 20 -1.71 10.57 -15.06
N GLN A 21 -2.84 9.95 -14.69
CA GLN A 21 -4.02 10.69 -14.25
C GLN A 21 -3.75 11.47 -12.95
N ALA A 22 -3.10 10.85 -11.97
CA ALA A 22 -2.71 11.51 -10.71
C ALA A 22 -1.75 12.68 -10.97
N ALA A 23 -0.75 12.50 -11.85
CA ALA A 23 0.17 13.57 -12.27
C ALA A 23 -0.57 14.74 -12.90
N ALA A 24 -1.53 14.48 -13.79
CA ALA A 24 -2.35 15.52 -14.42
C ALA A 24 -3.22 16.29 -13.42
N LEU A 25 -3.52 15.69 -12.26
CA LEU A 25 -4.22 16.34 -11.14
C LEU A 25 -3.27 17.02 -10.14
N GLY A 26 -1.96 17.07 -10.43
CA GLY A 26 -0.96 17.76 -9.62
C GLY A 26 -0.39 16.96 -8.45
N ALA A 27 -0.65 15.64 -8.37
CA ALA A 27 -0.08 14.81 -7.33
C ALA A 27 1.45 14.73 -7.45
N GLY A 28 2.16 14.67 -6.31
CA GLY A 28 3.60 14.36 -6.25
C GLY A 28 3.87 12.91 -5.88
N ILE A 29 2.90 12.26 -5.22
CA ILE A 29 2.99 10.87 -4.75
C ILE A 29 1.68 10.16 -5.10
N ALA A 30 1.76 8.94 -5.61
CA ALA A 30 0.60 8.07 -5.85
C ALA A 30 0.76 6.76 -5.08
N LEU A 31 -0.20 6.45 -4.21
CA LEU A 31 -0.26 5.20 -3.45
C LEU A 31 -1.28 4.26 -4.07
N PHE A 32 -0.88 3.05 -4.32
CA PHE A 32 -1.72 1.95 -4.76
C PHE A 32 -1.98 0.96 -3.62
N HIS A 33 -2.86 0.00 -3.81
CA HIS A 33 -3.27 -0.94 -2.77
C HIS A 33 -2.28 -2.10 -2.54
N GLU A 34 -2.47 -2.84 -1.45
CA GLU A 34 -1.71 -4.03 -1.11
C GLU A 34 -1.89 -5.14 -2.18
N GLY A 35 -0.80 -5.86 -2.48
CA GLY A 35 -0.82 -7.04 -3.35
C GLY A 35 -1.23 -6.78 -4.80
N LEU A 36 -1.15 -5.53 -5.28
CA LEU A 36 -1.66 -5.12 -6.59
C LEU A 36 -1.15 -5.97 -7.74
N LEU A 37 0.13 -6.36 -7.73
CA LEU A 37 0.71 -7.12 -8.83
C LEU A 37 0.44 -8.61 -8.77
N VAL A 38 -0.04 -9.14 -7.64
CA VAL A 38 -0.16 -10.59 -7.43
C VAL A 38 -1.51 -11.04 -6.90
N ASP A 39 -2.19 -10.24 -6.06
CA ASP A 39 -3.35 -10.64 -5.26
C ASP A 39 -3.07 -11.88 -4.38
N TYR A 40 -4.09 -12.45 -3.77
CA TYR A 40 -3.97 -13.71 -3.04
C TYR A 40 -3.89 -14.90 -3.99
N THR A 41 -2.91 -15.79 -3.78
CA THR A 41 -2.68 -16.98 -4.59
C THR A 41 -2.15 -18.11 -3.72
N THR A 42 -2.41 -19.35 -4.12
CA THR A 42 -1.84 -20.57 -3.49
C THR A 42 -0.41 -20.85 -3.96
N GLU A 43 0.10 -20.08 -4.92
CA GLU A 43 1.44 -20.29 -5.50
C GLU A 43 2.23 -18.98 -5.56
N PRO A 44 2.39 -18.26 -4.41
CA PRO A 44 3.05 -16.94 -4.43
C PRO A 44 4.51 -17.01 -4.91
N ALA A 45 5.17 -18.15 -4.79
CA ALA A 45 6.54 -18.34 -5.27
C ALA A 45 6.68 -18.21 -6.80
N LEU A 46 5.61 -18.50 -7.56
CA LEU A 46 5.62 -18.38 -9.03
C LEU A 46 5.54 -16.92 -9.50
N VAL A 47 5.04 -16.03 -8.66
CA VAL A 47 4.79 -14.63 -9.00
C VAL A 47 5.69 -13.64 -8.24
N ALA A 48 6.35 -14.11 -7.19
CA ALA A 48 7.27 -13.29 -6.39
C ALA A 48 8.55 -12.97 -7.16
N GLU A 49 9.08 -11.78 -6.92
CA GLU A 49 10.28 -11.26 -7.58
C GLU A 49 11.29 -10.71 -6.56
N PRO A 50 12.59 -10.69 -6.88
CA PRO A 50 13.55 -9.93 -6.08
C PRO A 50 13.21 -8.44 -6.08
N VAL A 51 13.35 -7.78 -4.92
CA VAL A 51 13.21 -6.33 -4.80
C VAL A 51 14.50 -5.77 -4.23
N PRO A 52 15.16 -4.84 -4.95
CA PRO A 52 14.73 -4.12 -6.17
C PRO A 52 15.02 -4.81 -7.51
N GLY A 53 15.67 -5.94 -7.59
CA GLY A 53 16.24 -6.51 -8.82
C GLY A 53 15.25 -7.15 -9.81
N GLY A 54 13.95 -7.20 -9.51
CA GLY A 54 12.96 -7.86 -10.37
C GLY A 54 12.40 -6.96 -11.48
N PRO A 55 11.80 -7.56 -12.53
CA PRO A 55 11.24 -6.83 -13.67
C PRO A 55 10.10 -5.89 -13.28
N SER A 56 9.27 -6.24 -12.30
CA SER A 56 8.20 -5.35 -11.84
C SER A 56 8.76 -4.07 -11.22
N THR A 57 9.82 -4.16 -10.41
CA THR A 57 10.46 -2.96 -9.84
C THR A 57 11.05 -2.06 -10.93
N ALA A 58 11.66 -2.64 -11.98
CA ALA A 58 12.16 -1.89 -13.11
C ALA A 58 11.02 -1.16 -13.85
N ALA A 59 9.90 -1.85 -14.13
CA ALA A 59 8.72 -1.26 -14.76
C ALA A 59 8.11 -0.13 -13.91
N LEU A 60 8.02 -0.30 -12.59
CA LEU A 60 7.52 0.73 -11.67
C LEU A 60 8.45 1.95 -11.64
N ALA A 61 9.76 1.76 -11.68
CA ALA A 61 10.73 2.85 -11.79
C ALA A 61 10.58 3.64 -13.09
N ASP A 62 10.33 2.96 -14.21
CA ASP A 62 10.05 3.61 -15.50
C ASP A 62 8.72 4.39 -15.47
N ILE A 63 7.66 3.83 -14.89
CA ILE A 63 6.39 4.53 -14.70
C ILE A 63 6.60 5.80 -13.84
N ALA A 64 7.32 5.67 -12.72
CA ALA A 64 7.61 6.81 -11.83
C ALA A 64 8.39 7.91 -12.56
N ARG A 65 9.38 7.54 -13.36
CA ARG A 65 10.18 8.47 -14.17
C ARG A 65 9.33 9.20 -15.22
N VAL A 66 8.48 8.48 -15.95
CA VAL A 66 7.63 9.06 -17.01
C VAL A 66 6.56 9.97 -16.43
N SER A 67 5.89 9.54 -15.36
CA SER A 67 4.85 10.33 -14.68
C SER A 67 5.41 11.43 -13.78
N ARG A 68 6.72 11.39 -13.48
CA ARG A 68 7.40 12.30 -12.54
C ARG A 68 6.82 12.26 -11.12
N LEU A 69 6.33 11.09 -10.70
CA LEU A 69 5.75 10.86 -9.39
C LEU A 69 6.62 9.91 -8.55
N TYR A 70 6.45 9.99 -7.24
CA TYR A 70 6.74 8.85 -6.39
C TYR A 70 5.55 7.89 -6.41
N LEU A 71 5.81 6.58 -6.53
CA LEU A 71 4.80 5.53 -6.59
C LEU A 71 5.00 4.56 -5.43
N GLY A 72 3.92 4.19 -4.74
CA GLY A 72 3.89 3.07 -3.80
C GLY A 72 2.98 1.96 -4.35
N VAL A 73 3.51 0.73 -4.56
CA VAL A 73 2.78 -0.39 -5.19
C VAL A 73 3.05 -1.70 -4.46
N GLY A 74 1.98 -2.47 -4.19
CA GLY A 74 2.06 -3.77 -3.51
C GLY A 74 2.41 -4.92 -4.45
N MET A 75 3.32 -5.82 -4.01
CA MET A 75 3.73 -7.02 -4.74
C MET A 75 4.21 -8.14 -3.81
N ALA A 76 4.40 -9.35 -4.33
CA ALA A 76 5.11 -10.41 -3.64
C ALA A 76 6.61 -10.31 -3.93
N GLU A 77 7.40 -10.39 -2.86
CA GLU A 77 8.86 -10.36 -2.92
C GLU A 77 9.45 -11.73 -2.58
N GLN A 78 10.52 -12.10 -3.26
CA GLN A 78 11.35 -13.25 -2.94
C GLN A 78 12.77 -12.81 -2.58
N GLU A 79 13.27 -13.24 -1.42
CA GLU A 79 14.66 -13.02 -1.01
C GLU A 79 15.17 -14.20 -0.18
N ALA A 80 16.32 -14.76 -0.57
CA ALA A 80 16.98 -15.87 0.14
C ALA A 80 16.05 -17.06 0.44
N GLY A 81 15.18 -17.44 -0.51
CA GLY A 81 14.21 -18.53 -0.35
C GLY A 81 13.00 -18.21 0.51
N ARG A 82 12.83 -16.98 0.96
CA ARG A 82 11.68 -16.50 1.73
C ARG A 82 10.79 -15.62 0.87
N LEU A 83 9.49 -15.62 1.17
CA LEU A 83 8.50 -14.80 0.50
C LEU A 83 7.97 -13.73 1.44
N TYR A 84 7.67 -12.53 0.91
CA TYR A 84 7.16 -11.40 1.68
C TYR A 84 6.05 -10.68 0.91
N ILE A 85 5.07 -10.17 1.63
CA ILE A 85 4.14 -9.16 1.11
C ILE A 85 4.84 -7.82 1.23
N THR A 86 5.16 -7.20 0.08
CA THR A 86 6.02 -6.02 0.04
C THR A 86 5.33 -4.86 -0.66
N HIS A 87 5.48 -3.67 -0.10
CA HIS A 87 5.14 -2.42 -0.77
C HIS A 87 6.42 -1.75 -1.24
N VAL A 88 6.52 -1.53 -2.54
CA VAL A 88 7.70 -0.96 -3.21
C VAL A 88 7.45 0.50 -3.49
N PHE A 89 8.43 1.35 -3.18
CA PHE A 89 8.41 2.76 -3.52
C PHE A 89 9.46 3.06 -4.58
N CYS A 90 9.00 3.66 -5.70
CA CYS A 90 9.83 4.14 -6.78
C CYS A 90 9.61 5.64 -6.98
N GLY A 91 10.63 6.35 -7.39
CA GLY A 91 10.59 7.77 -7.72
C GLY A 91 11.15 8.06 -9.11
N PRO A 92 11.19 9.34 -9.52
CA PRO A 92 11.72 9.72 -10.84
C PRO A 92 13.17 9.28 -11.10
N GLN A 93 13.94 9.01 -10.05
CA GLN A 93 15.34 8.54 -10.12
C GLN A 93 15.46 7.02 -10.01
N GLY A 94 14.36 6.28 -9.84
CA GLY A 94 14.35 4.82 -9.74
C GLY A 94 13.77 4.28 -8.43
N PHE A 95 14.24 3.12 -8.01
CA PHE A 95 13.85 2.50 -6.73
C PHE A 95 14.29 3.39 -5.55
N VAL A 96 13.40 3.54 -4.56
CA VAL A 96 13.62 4.36 -3.37
C VAL A 96 13.68 3.49 -2.11
N ALA A 97 12.64 2.72 -1.85
CA ALA A 97 12.49 1.94 -0.64
C ALA A 97 11.53 0.76 -0.83
N LYS A 98 11.57 -0.17 0.10
CA LYS A 98 10.55 -1.21 0.26
C LYS A 98 10.15 -1.33 1.72
N TYR A 99 8.90 -1.72 1.95
CA TYR A 99 8.40 -2.12 3.24
C TYR A 99 7.78 -3.52 3.13
N ARG A 100 8.13 -4.42 4.05
CA ARG A 100 7.59 -5.78 4.16
C ARG A 100 6.55 -5.82 5.26
N LYS A 101 5.36 -6.33 4.97
CA LYS A 101 4.30 -6.53 5.96
C LYS A 101 4.82 -7.34 7.15
N THR A 102 4.56 -6.83 8.35
CA THR A 102 5.10 -7.42 9.59
C THR A 102 4.05 -8.23 10.32
N TRP A 103 2.80 -7.73 10.37
CA TRP A 103 1.67 -8.45 10.96
C TRP A 103 0.86 -9.13 9.87
N LEU A 104 1.16 -10.41 9.68
CA LEU A 104 0.49 -11.23 8.68
C LEU A 104 -0.93 -11.55 9.13
N TRP A 105 -1.86 -11.54 8.17
CA TRP A 105 -3.26 -11.84 8.42
C TRP A 105 -3.47 -13.35 8.62
N HIS A 106 -4.23 -13.70 9.67
CA HIS A 106 -4.74 -15.05 9.88
C HIS A 106 -6.17 -15.14 9.37
N ALA A 107 -6.43 -15.99 8.40
CA ALA A 107 -7.78 -16.31 8.01
C ALA A 107 -8.49 -17.10 9.11
N GLN A 108 -9.78 -16.81 9.32
CA GLN A 108 -10.58 -17.56 10.29
C GLN A 108 -10.68 -19.03 9.85
N LYS A 109 -10.45 -19.96 10.80
CA LYS A 109 -10.55 -21.39 10.55
C LYS A 109 -11.97 -21.73 10.06
N GLY A 110 -12.05 -22.36 8.88
CA GLY A 110 -13.32 -22.74 8.24
C GLY A 110 -13.89 -21.70 7.29
N SER A 111 -13.26 -20.54 7.08
CA SER A 111 -13.62 -19.66 5.97
C SER A 111 -13.28 -20.32 4.63
N VAL A 112 -14.10 -20.08 3.61
CA VAL A 112 -14.00 -20.74 2.28
C VAL A 112 -12.66 -20.48 1.59
N ASP A 113 -12.03 -19.34 1.86
CA ASP A 113 -10.76 -18.88 1.29
C ASP A 113 -9.58 -18.91 2.29
N ALA A 114 -9.74 -19.57 3.44
CA ALA A 114 -8.69 -19.66 4.45
C ALA A 114 -7.37 -20.19 3.90
N ASP A 115 -7.42 -21.09 2.91
CA ASP A 115 -6.22 -21.66 2.29
C ASP A 115 -5.46 -20.66 1.42
N ILE A 116 -6.14 -19.68 0.86
CA ILE A 116 -5.55 -18.66 -0.01
C ILE A 116 -5.14 -17.42 0.80
N ARG A 117 -5.99 -16.98 1.73
CA ARG A 117 -5.85 -15.71 2.43
C ARG A 117 -5.11 -15.79 3.77
N ASP A 118 -4.81 -16.97 4.29
CA ASP A 118 -3.96 -17.11 5.47
C ASP A 118 -2.49 -16.85 5.09
N GLU A 119 -2.05 -15.60 5.30
CA GLU A 119 -0.72 -15.14 4.90
C GLU A 119 0.41 -15.90 5.59
N HIS A 120 0.19 -16.42 6.81
CA HIS A 120 1.18 -17.21 7.55
C HIS A 120 1.54 -18.53 6.87
N LYS A 121 0.71 -19.03 5.96
CA LYS A 121 1.03 -20.25 5.18
C LYS A 121 2.11 -19.99 4.13
N TRP A 122 2.22 -18.77 3.65
CA TRP A 122 2.96 -18.45 2.43
C TRP A 122 4.10 -17.47 2.66
N TYR A 123 3.93 -16.52 3.59
CA TYR A 123 4.80 -15.37 3.72
C TYR A 123 5.51 -15.32 5.07
N ASN A 124 6.65 -14.69 5.08
CA ASN A 124 7.42 -14.36 6.27
C ASN A 124 7.12 -12.92 6.70
N PRO A 125 7.12 -12.63 8.00
CA PRO A 125 6.99 -11.25 8.47
C PRO A 125 8.23 -10.43 8.14
N GLY A 126 8.04 -9.12 7.95
CA GLY A 126 9.09 -8.12 7.88
C GLY A 126 9.58 -7.68 9.26
N ASP A 127 10.50 -6.70 9.27
CA ASP A 127 11.16 -6.22 10.49
C ASP A 127 10.37 -5.13 11.24
N GLY A 128 9.35 -4.55 10.61
CA GLY A 128 8.50 -3.49 11.15
C GLY A 128 8.64 -2.16 10.42
N PRO A 129 7.75 -1.20 10.73
CA PRO A 129 7.79 0.13 10.14
C PRO A 129 9.11 0.84 10.42
N ALA A 130 9.76 1.28 9.35
CA ALA A 130 10.98 2.07 9.39
C ALA A 130 10.80 3.32 8.53
N PRO A 131 11.51 4.43 8.81
CA PRO A 131 11.42 5.62 7.98
C PRO A 131 12.19 5.45 6.67
N PHE A 132 11.64 6.06 5.61
CA PHE A 132 12.33 6.25 4.33
C PHE A 132 11.99 7.65 3.78
N PHE A 133 12.65 8.07 2.69
CA PHE A 133 12.49 9.40 2.15
C PHE A 133 11.95 9.38 0.71
N LEU A 134 10.92 10.15 0.45
CA LEU A 134 10.42 10.47 -0.88
C LEU A 134 10.77 11.95 -1.19
N GLY A 135 11.91 12.17 -1.82
CA GLY A 135 12.54 13.49 -1.83
C GLY A 135 12.90 13.91 -0.41
N ASP A 136 12.40 15.07 0.02
CA ASP A 136 12.64 15.60 1.38
C ASP A 136 11.57 15.14 2.39
N VAL A 137 10.57 14.38 1.97
CA VAL A 137 9.46 13.92 2.83
C VAL A 137 9.83 12.61 3.52
N ARG A 138 9.93 12.65 4.85
CA ARG A 138 10.14 11.47 5.69
C ARG A 138 8.82 10.69 5.82
N ALA A 139 8.79 9.50 5.29
CA ALA A 139 7.61 8.65 5.23
C ALA A 139 7.81 7.34 5.99
N THR A 140 6.71 6.66 6.29
CA THR A 140 6.67 5.24 6.68
C THR A 140 5.49 4.54 6.04
N CYS A 141 5.46 3.20 6.13
CA CYS A 141 4.39 2.40 5.56
C CYS A 141 3.91 1.35 6.56
N LEU A 142 2.60 1.12 6.57
CA LEU A 142 1.92 -0.02 7.17
C LEU A 142 1.14 -0.73 6.06
N ILE A 143 1.07 -2.05 6.06
CA ILE A 143 0.29 -2.80 5.07
C ILE A 143 -0.88 -3.49 5.78
N CYS A 144 -2.12 -3.09 5.45
CA CYS A 144 -3.36 -3.75 5.86
C CYS A 144 -3.41 -4.10 7.37
N ALA A 145 -3.26 -5.39 7.74
CA ALA A 145 -3.29 -5.88 9.11
C ALA A 145 -2.19 -5.31 10.03
N ASP A 146 -1.14 -4.70 9.49
CA ASP A 146 -0.18 -3.96 10.33
C ASP A 146 -0.87 -2.89 11.17
N GLY A 147 -1.89 -2.23 10.60
CA GLY A 147 -2.65 -1.19 11.28
C GLY A 147 -3.47 -1.68 12.48
N ASP A 148 -3.75 -2.97 12.55
CA ASP A 148 -4.46 -3.57 13.68
C ASP A 148 -3.51 -3.82 14.89
N SER A 149 -2.19 -3.58 14.74
CA SER A 149 -1.17 -3.83 15.76
C SER A 149 -0.73 -2.55 16.49
N GLU A 150 -0.96 -2.48 17.80
CA GLU A 150 -0.44 -1.39 18.64
C GLU A 150 1.09 -1.31 18.63
N ARG A 151 1.77 -2.45 18.48
CA ARG A 151 3.23 -2.48 18.35
C ARG A 151 3.68 -1.81 17.05
N ALA A 152 2.96 -1.98 15.93
CA ALA A 152 3.27 -1.28 14.69
C ALA A 152 3.12 0.24 14.86
N TRP A 153 2.06 0.70 15.50
CA TRP A 153 1.86 2.13 15.77
C TRP A 153 2.91 2.71 16.72
N HIS A 154 3.38 1.91 17.69
CA HIS A 154 4.52 2.32 18.51
C HIS A 154 5.78 2.55 17.66
N GLN A 155 6.11 1.63 16.76
CA GLN A 155 7.25 1.77 15.84
C GLN A 155 7.06 2.93 14.85
N VAL A 156 5.82 3.20 14.39
CA VAL A 156 5.51 4.40 13.60
C VAL A 156 5.87 5.67 14.36
N ARG A 157 5.49 5.78 15.64
CA ARG A 157 5.86 6.94 16.49
C ARG A 157 7.38 7.09 16.62
N GLU A 158 8.12 6.00 16.81
CA GLU A 158 9.57 5.99 16.85
C GLU A 158 10.21 6.42 15.52
N ALA A 159 9.62 6.02 14.39
CA ALA A 159 10.07 6.40 13.05
C ALA A 159 9.92 7.90 12.76
N ARG A 160 9.08 8.64 13.54
CA ARG A 160 8.81 10.08 13.38
C ARG A 160 8.55 10.49 11.93
N PRO A 161 7.60 9.86 11.21
CA PRO A 161 7.33 10.21 9.82
C PRO A 161 6.59 11.55 9.73
N GLN A 162 6.64 12.18 8.56
CA GLN A 162 5.79 13.31 8.19
C GLN A 162 4.53 12.86 7.46
N ILE A 163 4.52 11.62 6.94
CA ILE A 163 3.37 11.01 6.27
C ILE A 163 3.40 9.49 6.46
N ILE A 164 2.22 8.90 6.60
CA ILE A 164 2.05 7.45 6.75
C ILE A 164 1.26 6.93 5.55
N PHE A 165 1.77 5.91 4.87
CA PHE A 165 1.08 5.18 3.83
C PHE A 165 0.48 3.89 4.39
N TRP A 166 -0.82 3.66 4.13
CA TRP A 166 -1.51 2.48 4.60
C TRP A 166 -2.31 1.80 3.47
N PRO A 167 -1.63 1.09 2.55
CA PRO A 167 -2.28 0.29 1.52
C PRO A 167 -2.96 -0.94 2.10
N ASN A 168 -4.17 -1.23 1.61
CA ASN A 168 -5.01 -2.32 2.07
C ASN A 168 -5.52 -3.20 0.91
N ASN A 169 -5.93 -4.43 1.28
CA ASN A 169 -6.72 -5.34 0.45
C ASN A 169 -7.80 -6.00 1.34
N ARG A 170 -8.77 -5.19 1.76
CA ARG A 170 -9.87 -5.59 2.66
C ARG A 170 -11.18 -5.62 1.89
N HIS A 171 -12.04 -6.61 2.15
CA HIS A 171 -13.37 -6.68 1.55
C HIS A 171 -14.23 -5.47 1.93
N HIS A 172 -14.17 -5.04 3.20
CA HIS A 172 -14.91 -3.89 3.71
C HIS A 172 -13.94 -2.91 4.40
N PHE A 173 -13.51 -1.88 3.67
CA PHE A 173 -12.56 -0.91 4.21
C PHE A 173 -13.23 0.39 4.67
N ARG A 174 -14.34 0.82 4.06
CA ARG A 174 -15.00 2.07 4.45
C ARG A 174 -15.34 2.19 5.94
N PRO A 175 -15.82 1.13 6.63
CA PRO A 175 -16.01 1.19 8.08
C PRO A 175 -14.71 1.43 8.86
N ALA A 176 -13.55 1.05 8.32
CA ALA A 176 -12.25 1.26 8.96
C ALA A 176 -11.73 2.72 8.83
N TRP A 177 -12.44 3.62 8.11
CA TRP A 177 -12.03 5.03 8.03
C TRP A 177 -11.97 5.71 9.40
N LEU A 178 -12.88 5.36 10.32
CA LEU A 178 -12.83 5.88 11.69
C LEU A 178 -11.50 5.53 12.36
N GLU A 179 -11.01 4.33 12.17
CA GLU A 179 -9.69 3.93 12.66
C GLU A 179 -8.58 4.75 12.02
N VAL A 180 -8.63 4.99 10.69
CA VAL A 180 -7.64 5.84 10.00
C VAL A 180 -7.63 7.26 10.58
N LEU A 181 -8.81 7.85 10.84
CA LEU A 181 -8.94 9.17 11.46
C LEU A 181 -8.36 9.21 12.87
N ASP A 182 -8.72 8.23 13.69
CA ASP A 182 -8.27 8.16 15.09
C ASP A 182 -6.76 7.95 15.16
N ARG A 183 -6.20 7.07 14.35
CA ARG A 183 -4.74 6.83 14.27
C ARG A 183 -3.98 8.07 13.77
N ALA A 184 -4.48 8.76 12.74
CA ALA A 184 -3.87 10.00 12.27
C ALA A 184 -3.81 11.06 13.39
N ARG A 185 -4.92 11.23 14.13
CA ARG A 185 -5.00 12.15 15.28
C ARG A 185 -4.09 11.74 16.42
N GLU A 186 -4.04 10.44 16.74
CA GLU A 186 -3.22 9.91 17.85
C GLU A 186 -1.71 10.12 17.62
N VAL A 187 -1.25 9.96 16.38
CA VAL A 187 0.17 10.14 16.03
C VAL A 187 0.50 11.57 15.59
N GLY A 188 -0.50 12.41 15.29
CA GLY A 188 -0.32 13.78 14.80
C GLY A 188 0.25 13.85 13.39
N VAL A 189 0.09 12.80 12.57
CA VAL A 189 0.70 12.65 11.25
C VAL A 189 -0.37 12.26 10.24
N PRO A 190 -0.40 12.90 9.04
CA PRO A 190 -1.36 12.55 8.00
C PRO A 190 -1.19 11.10 7.52
N VAL A 191 -2.34 10.48 7.23
CA VAL A 191 -2.41 9.09 6.71
C VAL A 191 -3.04 9.09 5.33
N VAL A 192 -2.37 8.45 4.38
CA VAL A 192 -2.90 8.13 3.05
C VAL A 192 -3.21 6.65 3.02
N ALA A 193 -4.49 6.30 3.04
CA ALA A 193 -4.94 4.92 3.01
C ALA A 193 -5.63 4.60 1.68
N THR A 194 -5.30 3.44 1.10
CA THR A 194 -5.89 2.94 -0.14
C THR A 194 -6.45 1.55 0.07
N ASN A 195 -7.42 1.17 -0.76
CA ASN A 195 -7.93 -0.19 -0.82
C ASN A 195 -8.24 -0.57 -2.27
N ARG A 196 -8.19 -1.87 -2.57
CA ARG A 196 -8.58 -2.36 -3.91
C ARG A 196 -10.10 -2.35 -4.10
N ILE A 197 -10.53 -2.47 -5.35
CA ILE A 197 -11.88 -2.83 -5.76
C ILE A 197 -11.86 -4.18 -6.48
N GLY A 198 -13.01 -4.80 -6.66
CA GLY A 198 -13.16 -6.04 -7.42
C GLY A 198 -12.99 -7.29 -6.56
N VAL A 199 -12.91 -8.44 -7.20
CA VAL A 199 -12.86 -9.75 -6.52
C VAL A 199 -11.45 -10.02 -6.00
N SER A 200 -11.37 -10.48 -4.74
CA SER A 200 -10.14 -10.94 -4.09
C SER A 200 -10.45 -12.18 -3.24
N GLY A 201 -9.88 -13.31 -3.58
CA GLY A 201 -10.30 -14.59 -3.01
C GLY A 201 -11.77 -14.87 -3.34
N THR A 202 -12.57 -15.18 -2.33
CA THR A 202 -14.02 -15.43 -2.47
C THR A 202 -14.89 -14.20 -2.20
N GLY A 203 -14.30 -13.06 -1.87
CA GLY A 203 -15.01 -11.83 -1.53
C GLY A 203 -14.81 -10.72 -2.54
N THR A 204 -15.55 -9.64 -2.35
CA THR A 204 -15.46 -8.42 -3.18
C THR A 204 -14.96 -7.26 -2.32
N CYS A 205 -13.91 -6.59 -2.79
CA CYS A 205 -13.40 -5.38 -2.19
C CYS A 205 -14.18 -4.17 -2.73
N ASP A 206 -14.57 -3.28 -1.85
CA ASP A 206 -15.42 -2.12 -2.15
C ASP A 206 -14.64 -0.81 -2.39
N GLY A 207 -13.31 -0.85 -2.33
CA GLY A 207 -12.48 0.35 -2.40
C GLY A 207 -12.43 1.08 -1.06
N GLY A 208 -12.51 2.41 -1.10
CA GLY A 208 -12.57 3.21 0.13
C GLY A 208 -11.28 3.98 0.42
N ALA A 209 -10.51 4.41 -0.61
CA ALA A 209 -9.36 5.28 -0.39
C ALA A 209 -9.75 6.55 0.39
N VAL A 210 -8.89 6.94 1.34
CA VAL A 210 -9.06 8.14 2.17
C VAL A 210 -7.72 8.79 2.47
N ILE A 211 -7.69 10.12 2.44
CA ILE A 211 -6.54 10.95 2.83
C ILE A 211 -6.97 11.76 4.04
N VAL A 212 -6.22 11.66 5.13
CA VAL A 212 -6.55 12.24 6.43
C VAL A 212 -5.40 13.12 6.90
N SER A 213 -5.70 14.29 7.45
CA SER A 213 -4.70 15.18 8.07
C SER A 213 -4.23 14.64 9.42
N GLY A 214 -3.14 15.19 9.96
CA GLY A 214 -2.64 14.84 11.31
C GLY A 214 -3.60 15.20 12.45
N GLU A 215 -4.59 16.07 12.21
CA GLU A 215 -5.66 16.37 13.17
C GLU A 215 -6.87 15.42 13.04
N GLY A 216 -6.80 14.45 12.12
CA GLY A 216 -7.88 13.48 11.89
C GLY A 216 -9.03 14.04 11.05
N ALA A 217 -8.78 15.07 10.22
CA ALA A 217 -9.78 15.57 9.27
C ALA A 217 -9.64 14.85 7.91
N ILE A 218 -10.76 14.47 7.30
CA ILE A 218 -10.76 13.92 5.93
C ILE A 218 -10.48 15.05 4.95
N LEU A 219 -9.35 14.96 4.24
CA LEU A 219 -8.96 15.89 3.19
C LEU A 219 -9.59 15.49 1.84
N ALA A 220 -9.60 14.20 1.53
CA ALA A 220 -10.26 13.64 0.36
C ALA A 220 -10.58 12.16 0.56
N HIS A 221 -11.57 11.66 -0.17
CA HIS A 221 -11.93 10.23 -0.12
C HIS A 221 -12.59 9.76 -1.42
N SER A 222 -12.56 8.45 -1.67
CA SER A 222 -13.33 7.84 -2.77
C SER A 222 -14.83 7.95 -2.49
N ARG A 223 -15.61 8.27 -3.52
CA ARG A 223 -17.04 8.58 -3.39
C ARG A 223 -17.91 7.35 -3.52
N LEU A 224 -17.60 6.49 -4.49
CA LEU A 224 -18.46 5.39 -4.89
C LEU A 224 -17.82 4.02 -4.56
N PRO A 225 -18.56 3.13 -3.87
CA PRO A 225 -18.12 1.75 -3.67
C PRO A 225 -17.94 1.01 -5.00
N GLY A 226 -16.90 0.17 -5.07
CA GLY A 226 -16.65 -0.70 -6.21
C GLY A 226 -16.27 0.01 -7.51
N ARG A 227 -15.97 1.31 -7.46
CA ARG A 227 -15.52 2.08 -8.63
C ARG A 227 -14.08 2.51 -8.51
N GLU A 228 -13.38 2.48 -9.64
CA GLU A 228 -12.03 3.02 -9.75
C GLU A 228 -12.07 4.54 -9.70
N GLU A 229 -11.29 5.11 -8.79
CA GLU A 229 -11.16 6.55 -8.61
C GLU A 229 -9.71 6.92 -8.31
N VAL A 230 -9.25 8.06 -8.79
CA VAL A 230 -8.05 8.74 -8.33
C VAL A 230 -8.48 9.82 -7.33
N VAL A 231 -8.02 9.69 -6.09
CA VAL A 231 -8.32 10.62 -5.00
C VAL A 231 -7.07 11.46 -4.74
N VAL A 232 -7.20 12.78 -4.79
CA VAL A 232 -6.07 13.72 -4.63
C VAL A 232 -6.41 14.77 -3.59
N ALA A 233 -5.42 15.12 -2.76
CA ALA A 233 -5.48 16.24 -1.83
C ALA A 233 -4.09 16.82 -1.62
N ASP A 234 -4.02 18.11 -1.33
CA ASP A 234 -2.85 18.71 -0.70
C ASP A 234 -2.80 18.30 0.76
N VAL A 235 -1.68 17.71 1.19
CA VAL A 235 -1.52 17.16 2.53
C VAL A 235 -0.59 18.06 3.34
N PRO A 236 -1.08 18.76 4.38
CA PRO A 236 -0.24 19.51 5.29
C PRO A 236 0.71 18.57 6.04
N LEU A 237 2.01 18.72 5.82
CA LEU A 237 3.02 17.91 6.50
C LEU A 237 3.50 18.59 7.77
N PRO A 238 3.70 17.87 8.89
CA PRO A 238 4.36 18.43 10.06
C PRO A 238 5.80 18.83 9.72
N ALA A 239 6.34 19.78 10.47
CA ALA A 239 7.74 20.18 10.32
C ALA A 239 8.65 18.97 10.45
N ALA A 240 9.72 18.92 9.65
CA ALA A 240 10.73 17.90 9.81
C ALA A 240 11.36 18.07 11.20
N ASN A 241 11.13 17.13 12.09
CA ASN A 241 11.83 17.08 13.37
C ASN A 241 13.28 16.67 13.07
N GLY A 242 14.22 17.58 13.30
CA GLY A 242 15.64 17.36 13.16
C GLY A 242 16.17 16.24 14.07
#